data_3558c7f0b1a8d7be2457046c12b7d545
#
_entry.id   3558c7f0b1a8d7be2457046c12b7d545
#
_cell.length_a   1.000
_cell.length_b   1.000
_cell.length_c   1.000
_cell.angle_alpha   90.00
_cell.angle_beta   90.00
_cell.angle_gamma   90.00
#
_symmetry.space_group_name_H-M   'P 1'
#
loop_
_entity.id
_entity.type
_entity.pdbx_description
1 polymer ?
#
loop_
_entity_poly.entity_id
_entity_poly.type
_entity_poly.pdbx_seq_one_letter_code
_entity_poly.pdbx_strand_id
1 'polypeptide(L)'
;MNTTRKIHLKHVILPIRAFTLFESLLTLTLTCFVVLMFSATLQKTVHIIRGELFVLQFEMILKNQQAQAVTNAEPRSLSSFKGVVKVNGVRQPVPKETTFSDFEVTFKENGNIQSIKDAKIVISLPYESEKQITYQLQLGSGQYKKTTS
;
A
#
# COMPACT_ATOMS: atom_id res chain seq x y z
N MET A 1 44.44 65.91 -38.36
CA MET A 1 42.95 65.82 -38.22
C MET A 1 42.62 64.52 -37.64
N ASN A 2 42.39 64.44 -36.30
CA ASN A 2 42.02 63.23 -35.60
C ASN A 2 40.51 63.26 -35.25
N THR A 3 39.73 62.48 -35.95
CA THR A 3 38.29 62.39 -35.72
C THR A 3 38.02 61.26 -34.71
N THR A 4 37.83 61.61 -33.45
CA THR A 4 37.47 60.66 -32.38
C THR A 4 36.00 60.35 -32.49
N ARG A 5 35.64 59.12 -32.95
CA ARG A 5 34.27 58.64 -32.93
C ARG A 5 33.90 58.30 -31.48
N LYS A 6 33.01 59.08 -30.88
CA LYS A 6 32.32 58.73 -29.61
C LYS A 6 31.30 57.59 -29.85
N ILE A 7 31.59 56.39 -29.34
CA ILE A 7 30.67 55.32 -29.33
C ILE A 7 29.70 55.59 -28.18
N HIS A 8 28.42 55.88 -28.49
CA HIS A 8 27.35 55.99 -27.53
C HIS A 8 26.87 54.57 -27.23
N LEU A 9 27.32 53.99 -26.11
CA LEU A 9 26.75 52.78 -25.54
C LEU A 9 25.34 53.12 -25.02
N LYS A 10 24.33 52.72 -25.78
CA LYS A 10 22.92 52.78 -25.34
C LYS A 10 22.71 51.69 -24.30
N HIS A 11 22.74 52.03 -23.01
CA HIS A 11 22.31 51.12 -21.95
C HIS A 11 20.84 50.80 -22.17
N VAL A 12 20.55 49.58 -22.65
CA VAL A 12 19.21 49.02 -22.67
C VAL A 12 18.90 48.58 -21.23
N ILE A 13 18.24 49.45 -20.49
CA ILE A 13 17.66 49.11 -19.18
C ILE A 13 16.45 48.26 -19.48
N LEU A 14 16.62 46.93 -19.37
CA LEU A 14 15.50 46.00 -19.36
C LEU A 14 14.70 46.27 -18.07
N PRO A 15 13.39 46.58 -18.15
CA PRO A 15 12.59 46.77 -16.95
C PRO A 15 12.45 45.41 -16.25
N ILE A 16 13.27 45.19 -15.25
CA ILE A 16 13.05 44.07 -14.31
C ILE A 16 11.78 44.43 -13.54
N ARG A 17 10.69 43.80 -13.90
CA ARG A 17 9.43 43.92 -13.15
C ARG A 17 9.70 43.38 -11.74
N ALA A 18 9.77 44.28 -10.77
CA ALA A 18 9.85 43.93 -9.37
C ALA A 18 8.56 43.18 -8.99
N PHE A 19 8.69 41.96 -8.56
CA PHE A 19 7.57 41.16 -8.04
C PHE A 19 6.98 41.91 -6.84
N THR A 20 5.71 42.27 -6.91
CA THR A 20 5.07 42.99 -5.82
C THR A 20 4.83 42.09 -4.64
N LEU A 21 4.90 42.61 -3.42
CA LEU A 21 4.60 41.87 -2.17
C LEU A 21 3.21 41.23 -2.22
N PHE A 22 2.25 41.91 -2.84
CA PHE A 22 0.90 41.40 -3.04
C PHE A 22 0.86 40.18 -3.96
N GLU A 23 1.62 40.19 -5.06
CA GLU A 23 1.70 39.08 -6.01
C GLU A 23 2.35 37.85 -5.38
N SER A 24 3.39 38.06 -4.54
CA SER A 24 4.01 37.00 -3.75
C SER A 24 3.04 36.40 -2.73
N LEU A 25 2.25 37.23 -2.06
CA LEU A 25 1.24 36.78 -1.10
C LEU A 25 0.12 36.01 -1.79
N LEU A 26 -0.32 36.48 -2.96
CA LEU A 26 -1.37 35.80 -3.73
C LEU A 26 -0.90 34.44 -4.23
N THR A 27 0.31 34.36 -4.79
CA THR A 27 0.88 33.07 -5.26
C THR A 27 1.10 32.10 -4.11
N LEU A 28 1.59 32.58 -2.94
CA LEU A 28 1.77 31.75 -1.75
C LEU A 28 0.41 31.19 -1.27
N THR A 29 -0.61 32.05 -1.18
CA THR A 29 -1.95 31.65 -0.74
C THR A 29 -2.54 30.61 -1.69
N LEU A 30 -2.43 30.81 -2.99
CA LEU A 30 -2.93 29.89 -4.00
C LEU A 30 -2.21 28.53 -3.93
N THR A 31 -0.88 28.54 -3.81
CA THR A 31 -0.09 27.32 -3.68
C THR A 31 -0.43 26.54 -2.41
N CYS A 32 -0.57 27.20 -1.27
CA CYS A 32 -1.01 26.58 -0.02
C CYS A 32 -2.39 25.93 -0.17
N PHE A 33 -3.35 26.62 -0.81
CA PHE A 33 -4.68 26.09 -1.05
C PHE A 33 -4.65 24.82 -1.91
N VAL A 34 -3.89 24.85 -3.01
CA VAL A 34 -3.70 23.68 -3.88
C VAL A 34 -3.10 22.50 -3.11
N VAL A 35 -2.04 22.73 -2.34
CA VAL A 35 -1.39 21.68 -1.52
C VAL A 35 -2.37 21.08 -0.51
N LEU A 36 -3.18 21.90 0.15
CA LEU A 36 -4.19 21.41 1.10
C LEU A 36 -5.27 20.57 0.43
N MET A 37 -5.74 20.95 -0.75
CA MET A 37 -6.73 20.17 -1.51
C MET A 37 -6.19 18.78 -1.90
N PHE A 38 -4.93 18.69 -2.33
CA PHE A 38 -4.33 17.42 -2.72
C PHE A 38 -3.97 16.52 -1.53
N SER A 39 -3.72 17.08 -0.35
CA SER A 39 -3.25 16.35 0.83
C SER A 39 -4.22 15.22 1.26
N ALA A 40 -5.53 15.50 1.28
CA ALA A 40 -6.54 14.51 1.68
C ALA A 40 -6.63 13.33 0.69
N THR A 41 -6.54 13.61 -0.60
CA THR A 41 -6.57 12.59 -1.66
C THR A 41 -5.34 11.70 -1.59
N LEU A 42 -4.16 12.28 -1.34
CA LEU A 42 -2.90 11.53 -1.18
C LEU A 42 -2.96 10.58 0.03
N GLN A 43 -3.50 11.01 1.16
CA GLN A 43 -3.63 10.16 2.34
C GLN A 43 -4.50 8.93 2.05
N LYS A 44 -5.67 9.11 1.42
CA LYS A 44 -6.54 7.99 1.03
C LYS A 44 -5.81 7.02 0.10
N THR A 45 -5.12 7.53 -0.91
CA THR A 45 -4.36 6.71 -1.85
C THR A 45 -3.27 5.90 -1.16
N VAL A 46 -2.54 6.48 -0.21
CA VAL A 46 -1.53 5.78 0.58
C VAL A 46 -2.14 4.64 1.41
N HIS A 47 -3.32 4.84 2.02
CA HIS A 47 -4.00 3.78 2.75
C HIS A 47 -4.44 2.64 1.84
N ILE A 48 -4.98 2.94 0.66
CA ILE A 48 -5.35 1.92 -0.34
C ILE A 48 -4.12 1.10 -0.75
N ILE A 49 -3.04 1.77 -1.14
CA ILE A 49 -1.80 1.09 -1.55
C ILE A 49 -1.26 0.18 -0.44
N ARG A 50 -1.24 0.65 0.81
CA ARG A 50 -0.78 -0.17 1.95
C ARG A 50 -1.64 -1.40 2.15
N GLY A 51 -2.96 -1.27 2.02
CA GLY A 51 -3.88 -2.41 2.10
C GLY A 51 -3.61 -3.44 1.00
N GLU A 52 -3.50 -3.01 -0.24
CA GLU A 52 -3.22 -3.88 -1.38
C GLU A 52 -1.85 -4.58 -1.27
N LEU A 53 -0.81 -3.85 -0.88
CA LEU A 53 0.51 -4.43 -0.66
C LEU A 53 0.47 -5.50 0.44
N PHE A 54 -0.29 -5.27 1.50
CA PHE A 54 -0.41 -6.26 2.56
C PHE A 54 -1.17 -7.52 2.10
N VAL A 55 -2.18 -7.40 1.25
CA VAL A 55 -2.86 -8.55 0.64
C VAL A 55 -1.89 -9.40 -0.17
N LEU A 56 -1.04 -8.77 -0.97
CA LEU A 56 0.02 -9.48 -1.72
C LEU A 56 1.01 -10.16 -0.78
N GLN A 57 1.41 -9.47 0.29
CA GLN A 57 2.30 -10.00 1.31
C GLN A 57 1.67 -11.20 2.04
N PHE A 58 0.38 -11.14 2.36
CA PHE A 58 -0.35 -12.25 2.96
C PHE A 58 -0.40 -13.48 2.04
N GLU A 59 -0.65 -13.28 0.75
CA GLU A 59 -0.62 -14.35 -0.23
C GLU A 59 0.77 -15.02 -0.32
N MET A 60 1.83 -14.22 -0.25
CA MET A 60 3.20 -14.74 -0.16
C MET A 60 3.43 -15.53 1.13
N ILE A 61 2.92 -15.05 2.27
CA ILE A 61 3.01 -15.77 3.55
C ILE A 61 2.31 -17.12 3.43
N LEU A 62 1.09 -17.14 2.88
CA LEU A 62 0.30 -18.37 2.70
C LEU A 62 1.06 -19.42 1.87
N LYS A 63 1.58 -19.02 0.72
CA LYS A 63 2.40 -19.87 -0.17
C LYS A 63 3.70 -20.32 0.48
N ASN A 64 4.35 -19.41 1.21
CA ASN A 64 5.61 -19.72 1.89
C ASN A 64 5.42 -20.74 3.03
N GLN A 65 4.32 -20.62 3.82
CA GLN A 65 4.02 -21.60 4.86
C GLN A 65 3.75 -22.98 4.27
N GLN A 66 3.06 -23.05 3.14
CA GLN A 66 2.85 -24.29 2.41
C GLN A 66 4.16 -24.89 1.90
N ALA A 67 5.01 -24.08 1.27
CA ALA A 67 6.31 -24.52 0.76
C ALA A 67 7.27 -24.96 1.89
N GLN A 68 7.29 -24.23 3.00
CA GLN A 68 8.08 -24.59 4.17
C GLN A 68 7.60 -25.88 4.85
N ALA A 69 6.29 -26.15 4.85
CA ALA A 69 5.75 -27.41 5.37
C ALA A 69 6.33 -28.60 4.58
N VAL A 70 6.42 -28.48 3.26
CA VAL A 70 7.02 -29.51 2.38
C VAL A 70 8.53 -29.60 2.57
N THR A 71 9.23 -28.48 2.56
CA THR A 71 10.70 -28.44 2.60
C THR A 71 11.25 -28.96 3.91
N ASN A 72 10.62 -28.59 5.02
CA ASN A 72 11.07 -28.97 6.37
C ASN A 72 10.45 -30.28 6.88
N ALA A 73 9.50 -30.85 6.12
CA ALA A 73 8.69 -32.00 6.54
C ALA A 73 8.05 -31.80 7.93
N GLU A 74 7.51 -30.60 8.19
CA GLU A 74 6.91 -30.20 9.44
C GLU A 74 5.56 -29.50 9.21
N PRO A 75 4.54 -29.78 10.01
CA PRO A 75 3.27 -29.07 9.92
C PRO A 75 3.46 -27.55 10.17
N ARG A 76 2.78 -26.73 9.40
CA ARG A 76 2.80 -25.27 9.53
C ARG A 76 1.41 -24.72 9.70
N SER A 77 1.23 -23.78 10.63
CA SER A 77 -0.07 -23.19 10.94
C SER A 77 -0.12 -21.69 10.65
N LEU A 78 -1.27 -21.28 10.16
CA LEU A 78 -1.61 -19.87 9.95
C LEU A 78 -3.00 -19.64 10.56
N SER A 79 -3.13 -18.66 11.44
CA SER A 79 -4.41 -18.36 12.09
C SER A 79 -4.64 -16.86 12.24
N SER A 80 -5.91 -16.48 12.29
CA SER A 80 -6.36 -15.16 12.70
C SER A 80 -7.45 -15.29 13.74
N PHE A 81 -7.32 -14.55 14.82
CA PHE A 81 -8.34 -14.45 15.86
C PHE A 81 -8.46 -13.01 16.33
N LYS A 82 -9.67 -12.45 16.26
CA LYS A 82 -9.95 -11.04 16.60
C LYS A 82 -8.97 -10.05 15.92
N GLY A 83 -8.70 -10.28 14.62
CA GLY A 83 -7.79 -9.42 13.84
C GLY A 83 -6.31 -9.60 14.13
N VAL A 84 -5.92 -10.56 14.98
CA VAL A 84 -4.52 -10.88 15.24
C VAL A 84 -4.11 -12.08 14.40
N VAL A 85 -3.27 -11.84 13.41
CA VAL A 85 -2.71 -12.90 12.54
C VAL A 85 -1.48 -13.52 13.20
N LYS A 86 -1.41 -14.84 13.20
CA LYS A 86 -0.27 -15.60 13.71
C LYS A 86 0.21 -16.60 12.65
N VAL A 87 1.52 -16.70 12.53
CA VAL A 87 2.22 -17.70 11.68
C VAL A 87 3.02 -18.60 12.61
N ASN A 88 2.71 -19.87 12.66
CA ASN A 88 3.29 -20.84 13.59
C ASN A 88 3.31 -20.33 15.05
N GLY A 89 2.21 -19.72 15.49
CA GLY A 89 2.08 -19.13 16.81
C GLY A 89 2.72 -17.75 17.00
N VAL A 90 3.55 -17.28 16.06
CA VAL A 90 4.21 -15.98 16.13
C VAL A 90 3.32 -14.89 15.51
N ARG A 91 3.05 -13.85 16.28
CA ARG A 91 2.22 -12.71 15.86
C ARG A 91 2.85 -11.96 14.68
N GLN A 92 2.07 -11.71 13.65
CA GLN A 92 2.44 -10.87 12.51
C GLN A 92 1.83 -9.47 12.65
N PRO A 93 2.56 -8.42 12.27
CA PRO A 93 2.01 -7.07 12.24
C PRO A 93 0.97 -6.98 11.11
N VAL A 94 -0.26 -6.59 11.46
CA VAL A 94 -1.34 -6.34 10.51
C VAL A 94 -1.54 -4.83 10.44
N PRO A 95 -1.49 -4.21 9.25
CA PRO A 95 -1.74 -2.79 9.12
C PRO A 95 -3.22 -2.48 9.36
N LYS A 96 -3.50 -1.30 9.89
CA LYS A 96 -4.87 -0.84 10.20
C LYS A 96 -5.78 -0.71 8.96
N GLU A 97 -5.18 -0.73 7.79
CA GLU A 97 -5.83 -0.67 6.50
C GLU A 97 -6.47 -2.00 6.07
N THR A 98 -6.26 -3.07 6.86
CA THR A 98 -6.81 -4.41 6.57
C THR A 98 -7.49 -4.99 7.79
N THR A 99 -8.57 -5.71 7.57
CA THR A 99 -9.24 -6.51 8.60
C THR A 99 -9.40 -7.95 8.12
N PHE A 100 -9.26 -8.89 9.04
CA PHE A 100 -9.34 -10.32 8.77
C PHE A 100 -10.55 -10.94 9.44
N SER A 101 -11.21 -11.89 8.76
CA SER A 101 -12.07 -12.85 9.41
C SER A 101 -11.25 -13.75 10.34
N ASP A 102 -11.91 -14.37 11.32
CA ASP A 102 -11.27 -15.41 12.11
C ASP A 102 -11.11 -16.66 11.24
N PHE A 103 -9.92 -17.25 11.23
CA PHE A 103 -9.61 -18.49 10.51
C PHE A 103 -8.47 -19.24 11.18
N GLU A 104 -8.37 -20.53 10.90
CA GLU A 104 -7.22 -21.35 11.27
C GLU A 104 -6.96 -22.37 10.16
N VAL A 105 -5.74 -22.40 9.65
CA VAL A 105 -5.29 -23.30 8.59
C VAL A 105 -4.02 -23.99 9.02
N THR A 106 -3.97 -25.32 8.87
CA THR A 106 -2.75 -26.11 9.10
C THR A 106 -2.38 -26.85 7.82
N PHE A 107 -1.16 -26.67 7.38
CA PHE A 107 -0.55 -27.43 6.29
C PHE A 107 0.18 -28.64 6.82
N LYS A 108 -0.01 -29.79 6.16
CA LYS A 108 0.78 -31.03 6.40
C LYS A 108 2.16 -30.92 5.78
N GLU A 109 3.03 -31.86 6.14
CA GLU A 109 4.37 -32.06 5.58
C GLU A 109 4.39 -32.20 4.05
N ASN A 110 3.29 -32.63 3.44
CA ASN A 110 3.14 -32.73 1.98
C ASN A 110 2.53 -31.45 1.34
N GLY A 111 2.37 -30.37 2.09
CA GLY A 111 1.80 -29.11 1.63
C GLY A 111 0.26 -29.09 1.50
N ASN A 112 -0.41 -30.21 1.79
CA ASN A 112 -1.86 -30.28 1.77
C ASN A 112 -2.46 -29.67 3.04
N ILE A 113 -3.64 -29.09 2.92
CA ILE A 113 -4.37 -28.54 4.07
C ILE A 113 -4.93 -29.71 4.90
N GLN A 114 -4.48 -29.78 6.16
CA GLN A 114 -4.88 -30.81 7.11
C GLN A 114 -6.19 -30.48 7.81
N SER A 115 -6.27 -29.28 8.37
CA SER A 115 -7.43 -28.80 9.06
C SER A 115 -7.70 -27.35 8.69
N ILE A 116 -8.94 -27.00 8.71
CA ILE A 116 -9.40 -25.65 8.43
C ILE A 116 -10.61 -25.38 9.33
N LYS A 117 -10.52 -24.31 10.09
CA LYS A 117 -11.65 -23.72 10.77
C LYS A 117 -12.07 -22.56 9.89
N ASP A 118 -13.28 -22.60 9.36
CA ASP A 118 -13.78 -21.71 8.32
C ASP A 118 -13.03 -21.84 6.99
N ALA A 119 -13.68 -22.44 5.99
CA ALA A 119 -13.10 -22.74 4.68
C ALA A 119 -12.74 -21.47 3.85
N LYS A 120 -12.96 -20.29 4.42
CA LYS A 120 -12.77 -19.01 3.77
C LYS A 120 -11.95 -18.07 4.65
N ILE A 121 -10.91 -17.49 4.08
CA ILE A 121 -10.20 -16.34 4.65
C ILE A 121 -10.74 -15.10 3.95
N VAL A 122 -11.34 -14.18 4.69
CA VAL A 122 -11.83 -12.91 4.13
C VAL A 122 -10.93 -11.79 4.64
N ILE A 123 -10.39 -11.02 3.71
CA ILE A 123 -9.63 -9.80 3.98
C ILE A 123 -10.46 -8.64 3.46
N SER A 124 -10.79 -7.68 4.33
CA SER A 124 -11.52 -6.48 3.96
C SER A 124 -10.59 -5.28 3.95
N LEU A 125 -10.75 -4.42 2.95
CA LEU A 125 -10.00 -3.18 2.72
C LEU A 125 -10.94 -1.98 2.89
N PRO A 126 -11.12 -1.46 4.11
CA PRO A 126 -12.12 -0.43 4.41
C PRO A 126 -11.87 0.91 3.68
N TYR A 127 -10.63 1.20 3.28
CA TYR A 127 -10.28 2.41 2.53
C TYR A 127 -10.54 2.33 1.02
N GLU A 128 -10.82 1.14 0.50
CA GLU A 128 -11.07 0.87 -0.93
C GLU A 128 -12.52 0.41 -1.15
N SER A 129 -13.48 1.29 -0.84
CA SER A 129 -14.92 1.05 -1.05
C SER A 129 -15.40 -0.29 -0.47
N GLU A 130 -14.86 -0.65 0.72
CA GLU A 130 -15.16 -1.92 1.41
C GLU A 130 -14.83 -3.18 0.60
N LYS A 131 -13.89 -3.09 -0.32
CA LYS A 131 -13.40 -4.21 -1.11
C LYS A 131 -13.06 -5.41 -0.24
N GLN A 132 -13.57 -6.58 -0.61
CA GLN A 132 -13.31 -7.83 0.08
C GLN A 132 -12.59 -8.81 -0.84
N ILE A 133 -11.56 -9.43 -0.29
CA ILE A 133 -10.79 -10.47 -0.95
C ILE A 133 -10.97 -11.76 -0.19
N THR A 134 -11.55 -12.76 -0.86
CA THR A 134 -11.86 -14.05 -0.27
C THR A 134 -10.94 -15.13 -0.84
N TYR A 135 -10.24 -15.83 0.04
CA TYR A 135 -9.49 -17.03 -0.29
C TYR A 135 -10.29 -18.23 0.19
N GLN A 136 -10.83 -18.98 -0.76
CA GLN A 136 -11.52 -20.24 -0.48
C GLN A 136 -10.54 -21.39 -0.58
N LEU A 137 -10.24 -22.01 0.56
CA LEU A 137 -9.26 -23.07 0.69
C LEU A 137 -9.90 -24.43 0.42
N GLN A 138 -9.17 -25.34 -0.19
CA GLN A 138 -9.63 -26.71 -0.48
C GLN A 138 -8.93 -27.71 0.45
N LEU A 139 -9.72 -28.38 1.31
CA LEU A 139 -9.22 -29.45 2.17
C LEU A 139 -8.66 -30.61 1.34
N GLY A 140 -7.55 -31.19 1.80
CA GLY A 140 -6.90 -32.32 1.12
C GLY A 140 -6.09 -31.93 -0.10
N SER A 141 -6.12 -30.66 -0.50
CA SER A 141 -5.22 -30.10 -1.51
C SER A 141 -4.59 -28.83 -0.95
N GLY A 142 -3.42 -28.45 -1.43
CA GLY A 142 -2.80 -27.17 -1.07
C GLY A 142 -3.33 -26.00 -1.89
N GLN A 143 -4.47 -26.17 -2.59
CA GLN A 143 -5.00 -25.17 -3.52
C GLN A 143 -6.02 -24.25 -2.85
N TYR A 144 -6.12 -23.03 -3.34
CA TYR A 144 -7.13 -22.07 -2.97
C TYR A 144 -7.65 -21.30 -4.20
N LYS A 145 -8.91 -20.84 -4.10
CA LYS A 145 -9.51 -19.94 -5.11
C LYS A 145 -9.60 -18.55 -4.50
N LYS A 146 -9.03 -17.56 -5.19
CA LYS A 146 -9.12 -16.13 -4.84
C LYS A 146 -10.29 -15.49 -5.58
N THR A 147 -11.13 -14.77 -4.87
CA THR A 147 -12.24 -13.97 -5.42
C THR A 147 -12.18 -12.58 -4.81
N THR A 148 -12.44 -11.56 -5.63
CA THR A 148 -12.51 -10.16 -5.20
C THR A 148 -13.92 -9.64 -5.47
N SER A 149 -14.53 -9.01 -4.50
CA SER A 149 -15.85 -8.38 -4.58
C SER A 149 -15.77 -6.95 -4.07
#